data_32c9042d73a9ea85410c08ecc67cfb22
#
_entry.id   32c9042d73a9ea85410c08ecc67cfb22
#
_cell.length_a   1.000
_cell.length_b   1.000
_cell.length_c   1.000
_cell.angle_alpha   90.00
_cell.angle_beta   90.00
_cell.angle_gamma   90.00
#
_symmetry.space_group_name_H-M   'P 1'
#
loop_
_entity.id
_entity.type
_entity.pdbx_description
1 polymer ?
#
loop_
_entity_poly.entity_id
_entity_poly.type
_entity_poly.pdbx_seq_one_letter_code
_entity_poly.pdbx_strand_id
1 'polypeptide(L)'
;MGRIAYREADVDLMARMMRAEAEGEGKQGMLYVGNVIVNRVVADCGDFIDLRTVDDVIFHVQGGNYSFEAVQKGNMFYQRARETERKLARQTLESWRSHPAKYALWYFNPYAPCPPTWYDQLFRSIYGSLFL
;
A
#
# COMPACT_ATOMS: atom_id res chain seq x y z
N MET A 1 -19.34 -0.11 -7.84
CA MET A 1 -18.16 0.57 -8.41
C MET A 1 -17.12 0.78 -7.34
N GLY A 2 -15.90 0.41 -7.59
CA GLY A 2 -14.83 0.53 -6.62
C GLY A 2 -14.22 1.93 -6.57
N ARG A 3 -13.29 2.13 -5.65
CA ARG A 3 -12.50 3.36 -5.56
C ARG A 3 -11.63 3.54 -6.81
N ILE A 4 -11.19 2.43 -7.40
CA ILE A 4 -10.45 2.39 -8.65
C ILE A 4 -10.96 1.21 -9.48
N ALA A 5 -10.71 1.25 -10.78
CA ALA A 5 -10.98 0.09 -11.63
C ALA A 5 -9.98 -1.02 -11.29
N TYR A 6 -10.43 -2.27 -11.21
CA TYR A 6 -9.56 -3.38 -10.88
C TYR A 6 -10.06 -4.68 -11.50
N ARG A 7 -9.15 -5.66 -11.60
CA ARG A 7 -9.41 -7.01 -12.08
C ARG A 7 -9.09 -8.01 -10.98
N GLU A 8 -9.45 -9.27 -11.16
CA GLU A 8 -9.09 -10.34 -10.20
C GLU A 8 -7.57 -10.46 -10.02
N ALA A 9 -6.81 -10.23 -11.09
CA ALA A 9 -5.34 -10.21 -10.97
C ALA A 9 -4.86 -9.15 -9.98
N ASP A 10 -5.52 -8.00 -9.93
CA ASP A 10 -5.19 -6.93 -8.98
C ASP A 10 -5.54 -7.33 -7.55
N VAL A 11 -6.65 -8.05 -7.37
CA VAL A 11 -7.03 -8.58 -6.05
C VAL A 11 -5.97 -9.54 -5.54
N ASP A 12 -5.52 -10.47 -6.37
CA ASP A 12 -4.49 -11.43 -6.00
C ASP A 12 -3.17 -10.74 -5.64
N LEU A 13 -2.74 -9.82 -6.48
CA LEU A 13 -1.49 -9.09 -6.28
C LEU A 13 -1.53 -8.27 -4.99
N MET A 14 -2.62 -7.53 -4.77
CA MET A 14 -2.80 -6.74 -3.56
C MET A 14 -2.86 -7.63 -2.31
N ALA A 15 -3.57 -8.75 -2.39
CA ALA A 15 -3.68 -9.69 -1.28
C ALA A 15 -2.30 -10.25 -0.88
N ARG A 16 -1.45 -10.56 -1.85
CA ARG A 16 -0.08 -11.01 -1.59
C ARG A 16 0.73 -9.92 -0.90
N MET A 17 0.59 -8.69 -1.35
CA MET A 17 1.31 -7.56 -0.75
C MET A 17 0.84 -7.30 0.68
N MET A 18 -0.46 -7.30 0.92
CA MET A 18 -1.03 -7.10 2.24
C MET A 18 -0.51 -8.15 3.22
N ARG A 19 -0.46 -9.40 2.79
CA ARG A 19 0.06 -10.48 3.61
C ARG A 19 1.55 -10.33 3.86
N ALA A 20 2.32 -10.06 2.82
CA ALA A 20 3.78 -9.94 2.93
C ALA A 20 4.22 -8.77 3.80
N GLU A 21 3.48 -7.65 3.73
CA GLU A 21 3.84 -6.43 4.46
C GLU A 21 3.31 -6.41 5.89
N ALA A 22 2.14 -7.01 6.14
CA ALA A 22 1.45 -6.76 7.40
C ALA A 22 0.70 -7.96 7.99
N GLU A 23 1.04 -9.19 7.61
CA GLU A 23 0.37 -10.37 8.19
C GLU A 23 0.45 -10.37 9.71
N GLY A 24 1.61 -10.02 10.25
CA GLY A 24 1.84 -9.98 11.69
C GLY A 24 1.05 -8.90 12.42
N GLU A 25 0.56 -7.90 11.70
CA GLU A 25 -0.26 -6.82 12.25
C GLU A 25 -1.75 -7.13 12.20
N GLY A 26 -2.12 -8.31 11.72
CA GLY A 26 -3.51 -8.75 11.64
C GLY A 26 -4.29 -8.10 10.50
N LYS A 27 -5.60 -8.34 10.50
CA LYS A 27 -6.48 -7.86 9.43
C LYS A 27 -6.46 -6.33 9.29
N GLN A 28 -6.45 -5.62 10.41
CA GLN A 28 -6.45 -4.17 10.40
C GLN A 28 -5.18 -3.62 9.74
N GLY A 29 -4.03 -4.16 10.10
CA GLY A 29 -2.76 -3.76 9.49
C GLY A 29 -2.73 -4.04 7.99
N MET A 30 -3.23 -5.20 7.59
CA MET A 30 -3.31 -5.55 6.17
C MET A 30 -4.25 -4.60 5.41
N LEU A 31 -5.38 -4.23 6.01
CA LEU A 31 -6.30 -3.25 5.42
C LEU A 31 -5.63 -1.89 5.25
N TYR A 32 -4.82 -1.46 6.21
CA TYR A 32 -4.09 -0.20 6.08
C TYR A 32 -3.11 -0.24 4.92
N VAL A 33 -2.39 -1.32 4.73
CA VAL A 33 -1.48 -1.48 3.58
C VAL A 33 -2.25 -1.38 2.27
N GLY A 34 -3.36 -2.10 2.16
CA GLY A 34 -4.20 -2.04 0.97
C GLY A 34 -4.72 -0.62 0.70
N ASN A 35 -5.11 0.07 1.76
CA ASN A 35 -5.61 1.44 1.65
C ASN A 35 -4.54 2.40 1.15
N VAL A 36 -3.29 2.26 1.62
CA VAL A 36 -2.17 3.05 1.13
C VAL A 36 -1.94 2.80 -0.36
N ILE A 37 -1.98 1.55 -0.80
CA ILE A 37 -1.82 1.20 -2.22
C ILE A 37 -2.89 1.90 -3.06
N VAL A 38 -4.15 1.80 -2.68
CA VAL A 38 -5.25 2.45 -3.41
C VAL A 38 -5.09 3.97 -3.39
N ASN A 39 -4.70 4.54 -2.25
CA ASN A 39 -4.46 5.98 -2.15
C ASN A 39 -3.39 6.45 -3.13
N ARG A 40 -2.32 5.68 -3.32
CA ARG A 40 -1.27 6.03 -4.29
C ARG A 40 -1.78 6.00 -5.72
N VAL A 41 -2.68 5.08 -6.05
CA VAL A 41 -3.31 5.05 -7.36
C VAL A 41 -4.16 6.30 -7.59
N VAL A 42 -4.92 6.70 -6.58
CA VAL A 42 -5.83 7.85 -6.65
C VAL A 42 -5.08 9.18 -6.64
N ALA A 43 -3.96 9.26 -5.93
CA ALA A 43 -3.24 10.52 -5.70
C ALA A 43 -2.79 11.22 -6.99
N ASP A 44 -2.20 10.47 -7.90
CA ASP A 44 -1.74 10.96 -9.22
C ASP A 44 -0.99 12.29 -9.12
N CYS A 45 -0.11 12.41 -8.13
CA CYS A 45 0.67 13.63 -7.89
C CYS A 45 1.97 13.29 -7.16
N GLY A 46 2.93 14.21 -7.23
CA GLY A 46 4.20 14.06 -6.55
C GLY A 46 4.93 12.80 -6.99
N ASP A 47 5.37 12.02 -6.01
CA ASP A 47 6.10 10.77 -6.26
C ASP A 47 5.24 9.69 -6.91
N PHE A 48 3.92 9.86 -6.91
CA PHE A 48 2.97 8.86 -7.40
C PHE A 48 2.27 9.29 -8.69
N ILE A 49 2.80 10.30 -9.35
CA ILE A 49 2.27 10.73 -10.64
C ILE A 49 2.40 9.60 -11.65
N ASP A 50 1.37 9.41 -12.46
CA ASP A 50 1.30 8.37 -13.48
C ASP A 50 1.21 6.93 -12.96
N LEU A 51 1.05 6.73 -11.65
CA LEU A 51 0.74 5.43 -11.09
C LEU A 51 -0.78 5.26 -11.10
N ARG A 52 -1.29 4.51 -12.08
CA ARG A 52 -2.72 4.45 -12.36
C ARG A 52 -3.37 3.12 -12.03
N THR A 53 -2.57 2.11 -11.73
CA THR A 53 -3.06 0.77 -11.42
C THR A 53 -2.39 0.23 -10.17
N VAL A 54 -2.98 -0.80 -9.59
CA VAL A 54 -2.36 -1.53 -8.46
C VAL A 54 -0.97 -2.02 -8.85
N ASP A 55 -0.84 -2.55 -10.06
CA ASP A 55 0.43 -3.04 -10.58
C ASP A 55 1.49 -1.93 -10.60
N ASP A 56 1.12 -0.76 -11.10
CA ASP A 56 2.04 0.39 -11.16
C ASP A 56 2.55 0.77 -9.76
N VAL A 57 1.67 0.77 -8.77
CA VAL A 57 2.03 1.15 -7.40
C VAL A 57 2.91 0.09 -6.75
N ILE A 58 2.55 -1.18 -6.88
CA ILE A 58 3.28 -2.26 -6.21
C ILE A 58 4.70 -2.39 -6.76
N PHE A 59 4.87 -2.25 -8.07
CA PHE A 59 6.18 -2.37 -8.70
C PHE A 59 6.89 -1.03 -8.91
N HIS A 60 6.39 0.03 -8.29
CA HIS A 60 7.00 1.35 -8.37
C HIS A 60 8.44 1.35 -7.85
N VAL A 61 9.35 1.96 -8.63
CA VAL A 61 10.78 2.05 -8.31
C VAL A 61 11.14 3.51 -8.06
N GLN A 62 11.83 3.76 -6.96
CA GLN A 62 12.35 5.08 -6.61
C GLN A 62 13.82 4.94 -6.23
N GLY A 63 14.68 5.75 -6.85
CA GLY A 63 16.11 5.75 -6.53
C GLY A 63 16.78 4.39 -6.76
N GLY A 64 16.32 3.63 -7.75
CA GLY A 64 16.88 2.33 -8.08
C GLY A 64 16.35 1.18 -7.24
N ASN A 65 15.45 1.42 -6.30
CA ASN A 65 14.88 0.40 -5.44
C ASN A 65 13.36 0.39 -5.54
N TYR A 66 12.76 -0.78 -5.35
CA TYR A 66 11.31 -0.87 -5.25
C TYR A 66 10.82 -0.14 -3.99
N SER A 67 9.67 0.54 -4.12
CA SER A 67 9.07 1.26 -3.00
C SER A 67 8.66 0.34 -1.86
N PHE A 68 8.25 -0.89 -2.18
CA PHE A 68 7.84 -1.86 -1.17
C PHE A 68 8.95 -2.86 -0.89
N GLU A 69 9.27 -3.02 0.38
CA GLU A 69 10.30 -3.96 0.83
C GLU A 69 9.98 -5.40 0.44
N ALA A 70 8.70 -5.78 0.49
CA ALA A 70 8.28 -7.13 0.13
C ALA A 70 8.58 -7.45 -1.34
N VAL A 71 8.56 -6.47 -2.23
CA VAL A 71 8.96 -6.64 -3.63
C VAL A 71 10.48 -6.72 -3.73
N GLN A 72 11.17 -5.78 -3.08
CA GLN A 72 12.63 -5.69 -3.12
C GLN A 72 13.29 -6.97 -2.59
N LYS A 73 12.77 -7.53 -1.51
CA LYS A 73 13.26 -8.77 -0.91
C LYS A 73 12.64 -10.02 -1.49
N GLY A 74 11.63 -9.89 -2.34
CA GLY A 74 10.95 -11.00 -2.99
C GLY A 74 9.91 -11.71 -2.14
N ASN A 75 9.63 -11.24 -0.92
CA ASN A 75 8.71 -11.90 -0.01
C ASN A 75 7.33 -12.11 -0.61
N MET A 76 6.81 -11.13 -1.37
CA MET A 76 5.49 -11.23 -1.96
C MET A 76 5.37 -12.38 -2.97
N PHE A 77 6.48 -12.80 -3.57
CA PHE A 77 6.46 -13.88 -4.55
C PHE A 77 6.35 -15.25 -3.89
N TYR A 78 6.70 -15.35 -2.62
CA TYR A 78 6.60 -16.58 -1.84
C TYR A 78 5.29 -16.68 -1.07
N GLN A 79 4.63 -15.56 -0.82
CA GLN A 79 3.37 -15.53 -0.07
C GLN A 79 2.20 -15.76 -1.02
N ARG A 80 1.37 -16.73 -0.67
CA ARG A 80 0.14 -16.95 -1.43
C ARG A 80 -0.96 -16.05 -0.89
N ALA A 81 -1.81 -15.59 -1.79
CA ALA A 81 -3.03 -14.91 -1.40
C ALA A 81 -4.04 -15.94 -0.92
N ARG A 82 -4.42 -15.86 0.36
CA ARG A 82 -5.48 -16.70 0.92
C ARG A 82 -6.82 -15.99 0.73
N GLU A 83 -7.91 -16.72 0.93
CA GLU A 83 -9.24 -16.12 0.82
C GLU A 83 -9.42 -14.95 1.80
N THR A 84 -8.82 -15.05 2.99
CA THR A 84 -8.84 -13.95 3.97
C THR A 84 -8.28 -12.67 3.38
N GLU A 85 -7.07 -12.71 2.82
CA GLU A 85 -6.43 -11.53 2.24
C GLU A 85 -7.16 -11.05 0.99
N ARG A 86 -7.70 -11.96 0.19
CA ARG A 86 -8.48 -11.58 -1.00
C ARG A 86 -9.73 -10.78 -0.62
N LYS A 87 -10.41 -11.18 0.44
CA LYS A 87 -11.57 -10.42 0.96
C LYS A 87 -11.14 -9.03 1.41
N LEU A 88 -10.03 -8.93 2.15
CA LEU A 88 -9.51 -7.65 2.61
C LEU A 88 -9.09 -6.77 1.43
N ALA A 89 -8.46 -7.35 0.42
CA ALA A 89 -8.08 -6.61 -0.79
C ALA A 89 -9.31 -6.04 -1.50
N ARG A 90 -10.36 -6.84 -1.66
CA ARG A 90 -11.60 -6.36 -2.27
C ARG A 90 -12.22 -5.22 -1.46
N GLN A 91 -12.19 -5.31 -0.13
CA GLN A 91 -12.70 -4.23 0.73
C GLN A 91 -11.99 -2.91 0.46
N THR A 92 -10.65 -2.93 0.37
CA THR A 92 -9.89 -1.69 0.13
C THR A 92 -10.09 -1.17 -1.30
N LEU A 93 -10.19 -2.06 -2.28
CA LEU A 93 -10.44 -1.68 -3.67
C LEU A 93 -11.84 -1.11 -3.86
N GLU A 94 -12.82 -1.61 -3.13
CA GLU A 94 -14.20 -1.18 -3.26
C GLU A 94 -14.51 0.08 -2.48
N SER A 95 -14.23 0.10 -1.18
CA SER A 95 -14.72 1.21 -0.36
C SER A 95 -14.00 1.43 0.97
N TRP A 96 -13.28 0.43 1.48
CA TRP A 96 -12.78 0.52 2.85
C TRP A 96 -11.73 1.61 3.00
N ARG A 97 -11.95 2.49 3.94
CA ARG A 97 -11.02 3.54 4.35
C ARG A 97 -11.21 3.76 5.84
N SER A 98 -10.13 3.95 6.56
CA SER A 98 -10.22 4.19 7.99
C SER A 98 -9.06 5.00 8.49
N HIS A 99 -9.31 5.82 9.49
CA HIS A 99 -8.27 6.52 10.22
C HIS A 99 -7.36 5.49 10.93
N PRO A 100 -6.03 5.68 10.94
CA PRO A 100 -5.29 6.83 10.41
C PRO A 100 -4.93 6.73 8.93
N ALA A 101 -5.28 5.65 8.25
CA ALA A 101 -4.83 5.38 6.88
C ALA A 101 -5.72 5.99 5.79
N LYS A 102 -6.79 6.72 6.16
CA LYS A 102 -7.79 7.18 5.18
C LYS A 102 -7.18 7.93 3.99
N TYR A 103 -6.18 8.78 4.25
CA TYR A 103 -5.49 9.55 3.22
C TYR A 103 -4.00 9.27 3.16
N ALA A 104 -3.55 8.21 3.85
CA ALA A 104 -2.13 7.91 3.97
C ALA A 104 -1.53 7.46 2.64
N LEU A 105 -0.35 7.99 2.33
CA LEU A 105 0.42 7.61 1.15
C LEU A 105 1.70 6.86 1.52
N TRP A 106 2.11 6.92 2.78
CA TRP A 106 3.30 6.24 3.30
C TRP A 106 2.99 5.56 4.62
N TYR A 107 3.79 4.55 4.95
CA TYR A 107 3.79 3.95 6.28
C TYR A 107 5.22 3.52 6.62
N PHE A 108 5.51 3.42 7.91
CA PHE A 108 6.79 2.92 8.38
C PHE A 108 6.63 2.30 9.76
N ASN A 109 7.60 1.45 10.13
CA ASN A 109 7.63 0.85 11.45
C ASN A 109 8.02 1.93 12.48
N PRO A 110 7.20 2.19 13.51
CA PRO A 110 7.51 3.24 14.49
C PRO A 110 8.74 2.96 15.33
N TYR A 111 9.22 1.72 15.34
CA TYR A 111 10.44 1.34 16.07
C TYR A 111 11.69 1.46 15.22
N ALA A 112 11.56 1.81 13.95
CA ALA A 112 12.68 2.07 13.06
C ALA A 112 12.73 3.57 12.75
N PRO A 113 13.92 4.13 12.46
CA PRO A 113 14.01 5.54 12.08
C PRO A 113 13.20 5.81 10.82
N CYS A 114 12.45 6.91 10.82
CA CYS A 114 11.77 7.38 9.62
C CYS A 114 12.83 7.87 8.63
N PRO A 115 12.77 7.45 7.36
CA PRO A 115 13.73 7.93 6.37
C PRO A 115 13.70 9.48 6.30
N PRO A 116 14.86 10.15 6.30
CA PRO A 116 14.93 11.62 6.33
C PRO A 116 14.14 12.28 5.19
N THR A 117 14.11 11.66 4.02
CA THR A 117 13.37 12.19 2.86
C THR A 117 11.87 12.23 3.08
N TRP A 118 11.35 11.46 4.02
CA TRP A 118 9.90 11.41 4.29
C TRP A 118 9.43 12.60 5.10
N TYR A 119 10.31 13.25 5.84
CA TYR A 119 9.92 14.41 6.65
C TYR A 119 9.31 15.51 5.81
N ASP A 120 9.96 15.88 4.72
CA ASP A 120 9.43 16.91 3.83
C ASP A 120 8.09 16.51 3.23
N GLN A 121 7.96 15.26 2.83
CA GLN A 121 6.72 14.76 2.24
C GLN A 121 5.59 14.72 3.25
N LEU A 122 5.87 14.32 4.48
CA LEU A 122 4.88 14.30 5.56
C LEU A 122 4.36 15.70 5.88
N PHE A 123 5.25 16.70 5.89
CA PHE A 123 4.84 18.07 6.12
C PHE A 123 4.01 18.66 4.98
N ARG A 124 4.30 18.25 3.76
CA ARG A 124 3.55 18.73 2.59
C ARG A 124 2.18 18.10 2.47
N SER A 125 2.01 16.92 3.02
CA SER A 125 0.75 16.18 2.94
C SER A 125 0.30 15.81 4.34
N ILE A 126 -0.44 16.71 4.97
CA ILE A 126 -0.93 16.50 6.33
C ILE A 126 -1.76 15.24 6.49
N TYR A 127 -2.30 14.74 5.39
CA TYR A 127 -3.10 13.52 5.38
C TYR A 127 -2.30 12.31 4.94
N GLY A 128 -1.04 12.50 4.57
CA GLY A 128 -0.21 11.45 4.01
C GLY A 128 0.62 10.69 5.01
N SER A 129 0.69 11.13 6.25
CA SER A 129 1.48 10.46 7.26
C SER A 129 0.76 9.25 7.80
N LEU A 130 1.46 8.13 7.84
CA LEU A 130 0.96 6.92 8.44
C LEU A 130 2.12 6.06 8.89
N PHE A 131 1.87 5.27 9.91
CA PHE A 131 2.81 4.29 10.44
C PHE A 131 2.05 3.07 10.91
N LEU A 132 2.73 1.97 10.94
CA LEU A 132 2.19 0.72 11.45
C LEU A 132 3.01 0.20 12.62
#